data_c76f5e4cb3cdcded920413eac1f6e24b
#
_entry.id   c76f5e4cb3cdcded920413eac1f6e24b
#
_cell.length_a   1.000
_cell.length_b   1.000
_cell.length_c   1.000
_cell.angle_alpha   90.00
_cell.angle_beta   90.00
_cell.angle_gamma   90.00
#
_symmetry.space_group_name_H-M   'P 1'
#
loop_
_entity.id
_entity.type
_entity.pdbx_description
1 polymer ?
#
loop_
_entity_poly.entity_id
_entity_poly.type
_entity_poly.pdbx_seq_one_letter_code
_entity_poly.pdbx_strand_id
1 'polypeptide(L)'
;MGFLNSERELTADNLVGVRGERLLFEKLNFKCSNGTVLYLQGANGTGKTTLLRTLCGLSKPYAGSINWCGENINSLAEEYYKQVLYIGHLPGIKEDLTALENLQFSMALSGTPFHLLQATEVLKMLGLARGLNLPTRMLSQGQKRRVALARLWLQDSPLWVLDEPFTALDVAATELLKQKIETFANAGGMVIMTTHQEVIIDAPNFIQLRLDS
;
A
#
# COMPACT_ATOMS: atom_id res chain seq x y z
N MET A 1 17.65 1.29 -7.69
CA MET A 1 17.92 0.85 -9.09
C MET A 1 16.60 0.35 -9.64
N GLY A 2 16.15 0.91 -10.75
CA GLY A 2 14.75 0.96 -11.10
C GLY A 2 14.12 -0.36 -11.56
N PHE A 3 12.84 -0.49 -11.33
CA PHE A 3 11.91 -1.51 -11.85
C PHE A 3 11.77 -1.50 -13.39
N LEU A 4 12.64 -0.77 -14.10
CA LEU A 4 12.50 -0.38 -15.51
C LEU A 4 12.64 -1.51 -16.54
N ASN A 5 13.01 -2.73 -16.16
CA ASN A 5 13.40 -3.77 -17.13
C ASN A 5 12.46 -4.98 -17.27
N SER A 6 11.34 -5.04 -16.58
CA SER A 6 10.31 -6.06 -16.83
C SER A 6 8.94 -5.42 -16.88
N GLU A 7 8.19 -5.69 -17.95
CA GLU A 7 6.76 -5.35 -17.98
C GLU A 7 6.06 -6.14 -16.90
N ARG A 8 5.55 -5.43 -15.89
CA ARG A 8 4.74 -6.01 -14.82
C ARG A 8 3.30 -5.60 -15.01
N GLU A 9 2.43 -6.51 -14.67
CA GLU A 9 1.00 -6.33 -14.86
C GLU A 9 0.24 -7.02 -13.74
N LEU A 10 -0.75 -6.34 -13.19
CA LEU A 10 -1.75 -6.90 -12.31
C LEU A 10 -3.09 -6.84 -13.02
N THR A 11 -3.74 -7.99 -13.20
CA THR A 11 -5.11 -8.07 -13.75
C THR A 11 -6.07 -8.63 -12.73
N ALA A 12 -7.30 -8.12 -12.78
CA ALA A 12 -8.43 -8.63 -12.04
C ALA A 12 -9.52 -9.00 -13.03
N ASP A 13 -9.97 -10.25 -13.02
CA ASP A 13 -10.88 -10.81 -14.01
C ASP A 13 -12.16 -11.30 -13.34
N ASN A 14 -13.31 -10.64 -13.65
CA ASN A 14 -14.64 -10.98 -13.14
C ASN A 14 -14.69 -11.16 -11.62
N LEU A 15 -13.98 -10.31 -10.88
CA LEU A 15 -13.94 -10.40 -9.43
C LEU A 15 -15.30 -10.17 -8.79
N VAL A 16 -15.64 -11.03 -7.84
CA VAL A 16 -16.79 -10.92 -6.96
C VAL A 16 -16.31 -10.90 -5.52
N GLY A 17 -16.72 -9.87 -4.77
CA GLY A 17 -16.43 -9.74 -3.35
C GLY A 17 -17.68 -9.80 -2.51
N VAL A 18 -17.64 -10.60 -1.43
CA VAL A 18 -18.75 -10.81 -0.50
C VAL A 18 -18.25 -10.65 0.93
N ARG A 19 -19.08 -10.15 1.82
CA ARG A 19 -18.82 -10.10 3.27
C ARG A 19 -20.02 -10.63 4.03
N GLY A 20 -19.90 -11.82 4.59
CA GLY A 20 -21.06 -12.59 5.07
C GLY A 20 -21.99 -12.90 3.88
N GLU A 21 -23.25 -12.51 3.97
CA GLU A 21 -24.22 -12.66 2.88
C GLU A 21 -24.33 -11.44 1.96
N ARG A 22 -23.60 -10.36 2.27
CA ARG A 22 -23.69 -9.12 1.50
C ARG A 22 -22.73 -9.13 0.32
N LEU A 23 -23.26 -8.98 -0.90
CA LEU A 23 -22.49 -8.68 -2.10
C LEU A 23 -21.91 -7.27 -1.98
N LEU A 24 -20.60 -7.13 -2.21
CA LEU A 24 -19.88 -5.86 -2.15
C LEU A 24 -19.58 -5.30 -3.54
N PHE A 25 -19.13 -6.16 -4.44
CA PHE A 25 -18.87 -5.86 -5.84
C PHE A 25 -18.95 -7.14 -6.66
N GLU A 26 -19.32 -7.00 -7.94
CA GLU A 26 -19.39 -8.11 -8.89
C GLU A 26 -18.82 -7.71 -10.25
N LYS A 27 -18.37 -8.73 -11.02
CA LYS A 27 -17.86 -8.58 -12.39
C LYS A 27 -16.80 -7.48 -12.53
N LEU A 28 -16.01 -7.25 -11.45
CA LEU A 28 -15.01 -6.22 -11.46
C LEU A 28 -13.82 -6.66 -12.30
N ASN A 29 -13.51 -5.84 -13.32
CA ASN A 29 -12.40 -6.08 -14.22
C ASN A 29 -11.53 -4.83 -14.28
N PHE A 30 -10.22 -4.98 -14.12
CA PHE A 30 -9.24 -3.91 -14.34
C PHE A 30 -7.85 -4.48 -14.59
N LYS A 31 -7.01 -3.63 -15.12
CA LYS A 31 -5.62 -3.91 -15.44
C LYS A 31 -4.75 -2.74 -14.99
N CYS A 32 -3.68 -3.05 -14.26
CA CYS A 32 -2.63 -2.11 -13.90
C CYS A 32 -1.31 -2.58 -14.49
N SER A 33 -0.55 -1.69 -15.07
CA SER A 33 0.80 -1.91 -15.59
C SER A 33 1.80 -0.98 -14.92
N ASN A 34 3.07 -1.08 -15.28
CA ASN A 34 4.12 -0.19 -14.79
C ASN A 34 3.71 1.28 -14.88
N GLY A 35 3.95 2.04 -13.82
CA GLY A 35 3.62 3.46 -13.73
C GLY A 35 2.14 3.77 -13.47
N THR A 36 1.31 2.75 -13.21
CA THR A 36 -0.11 2.97 -12.92
C THR A 36 -0.33 3.39 -11.46
N VAL A 37 -1.11 4.46 -11.28
CA VAL A 37 -1.76 4.78 -10.00
C VAL A 37 -3.26 4.53 -10.17
N LEU A 38 -3.78 3.49 -9.53
CA LEU A 38 -5.20 3.17 -9.49
C LEU A 38 -5.81 3.72 -8.21
N TYR A 39 -6.73 4.63 -8.39
CA TYR A 39 -7.52 5.23 -7.31
C TYR A 39 -8.87 4.54 -7.18
N LEU A 40 -9.06 3.83 -6.07
CA LEU A 40 -10.28 3.11 -5.78
C LEU A 40 -11.25 4.02 -5.03
N GLN A 41 -12.37 4.34 -5.67
CA GLN A 41 -13.42 5.20 -5.14
C GLN A 41 -14.66 4.39 -4.73
N GLY A 42 -15.49 4.97 -3.89
CA GLY A 42 -16.77 4.41 -3.45
C GLY A 42 -17.14 4.86 -2.05
N ALA A 43 -18.42 4.77 -1.70
CA ALA A 43 -18.91 5.07 -0.37
C ALA A 43 -18.31 4.15 0.70
N ASN A 44 -18.48 4.51 1.99
CA ASN A 44 -18.07 3.62 3.06
C ASN A 44 -18.90 2.33 3.03
N GLY A 45 -18.23 1.19 3.19
CA GLY A 45 -18.89 -0.11 3.18
C GLY A 45 -19.12 -0.73 1.79
N THR A 46 -18.68 -0.09 0.68
CA THR A 46 -18.77 -0.68 -0.68
C THR A 46 -17.75 -1.80 -0.94
N GLY A 47 -16.83 -2.06 -0.02
CA GLY A 47 -15.86 -3.15 -0.15
C GLY A 47 -14.46 -2.74 -0.55
N LYS A 48 -14.09 -1.44 -0.53
CA LYS A 48 -12.75 -0.94 -0.88
C LYS A 48 -11.64 -1.71 -0.15
N THR A 49 -11.66 -1.73 1.17
CA THR A 49 -10.68 -2.49 1.98
C THR A 49 -10.71 -3.99 1.69
N THR A 50 -11.90 -4.56 1.42
CA THR A 50 -12.02 -5.97 1.03
C THR A 50 -11.31 -6.22 -0.30
N LEU A 51 -11.52 -5.36 -1.32
CA LEU A 51 -10.83 -5.46 -2.59
C LEU A 51 -9.31 -5.33 -2.40
N LEU A 52 -8.83 -4.31 -1.68
CA LEU A 52 -7.39 -4.15 -1.40
C LEU A 52 -6.78 -5.40 -0.75
N ARG A 53 -7.46 -5.98 0.25
CA ARG A 53 -7.01 -7.22 0.89
C ARG A 53 -7.02 -8.42 -0.06
N THR A 54 -8.00 -8.50 -0.96
CA THR A 54 -8.07 -9.54 -1.97
C THR A 54 -6.93 -9.40 -2.98
N LEU A 55 -6.62 -8.18 -3.41
CA LEU A 55 -5.47 -7.90 -4.29
C LEU A 55 -4.13 -8.25 -3.64
N CYS A 56 -4.02 -8.14 -2.32
CA CYS A 56 -2.82 -8.56 -1.58
C CYS A 56 -2.76 -10.08 -1.31
N GLY A 57 -3.75 -10.87 -1.74
CA GLY A 57 -3.84 -12.29 -1.39
C GLY A 57 -4.20 -12.57 0.08
N LEU A 58 -4.56 -11.54 0.86
CA LEU A 58 -4.95 -11.65 2.28
C LEU A 58 -6.39 -12.15 2.47
N SER A 59 -7.18 -12.14 1.41
CA SER A 59 -8.54 -12.65 1.35
C SER A 59 -8.79 -13.28 -0.01
N LYS A 60 -9.55 -14.36 -0.08
CA LYS A 60 -9.93 -14.97 -1.35
C LYS A 60 -11.14 -14.22 -1.94
N PRO A 61 -11.19 -13.98 -3.25
CA PRO A 61 -12.42 -13.52 -3.90
C PRO A 61 -13.50 -14.61 -3.81
N TYR A 62 -14.77 -14.22 -3.84
CA TYR A 62 -15.88 -15.18 -3.93
C TYR A 62 -15.89 -15.87 -5.30
N ALA A 63 -15.61 -15.12 -6.36
CA ALA A 63 -15.42 -15.62 -7.73
C ALA A 63 -14.46 -14.69 -8.49
N GLY A 64 -14.00 -15.15 -9.64
CA GLY A 64 -13.03 -14.45 -10.47
C GLY A 64 -11.59 -14.76 -10.10
N SER A 65 -10.63 -14.10 -10.73
CA SER A 65 -9.20 -14.33 -10.52
C SER A 65 -8.42 -13.03 -10.51
N ILE A 66 -7.25 -13.08 -9.85
CA ILE A 66 -6.24 -12.03 -9.86
C ILE A 66 -4.97 -12.65 -10.38
N ASN A 67 -4.35 -12.00 -11.37
CA ASN A 67 -3.11 -12.48 -11.97
C ASN A 67 -2.03 -11.41 -11.89
N TRP A 68 -0.82 -11.84 -11.57
CA TRP A 68 0.41 -11.06 -11.59
C TRP A 68 1.30 -11.56 -12.72
N CYS A 69 1.60 -10.69 -13.70
CA CYS A 69 2.37 -11.05 -14.89
C CYS A 69 1.82 -12.29 -15.62
N GLY A 70 0.49 -12.40 -15.70
CA GLY A 70 -0.21 -13.51 -16.36
C GLY A 70 -0.40 -14.77 -15.51
N GLU A 71 0.17 -14.84 -14.30
CA GLU A 71 0.07 -16.00 -13.41
C GLU A 71 -0.81 -15.73 -12.19
N ASN A 72 -1.66 -16.67 -11.81
CA ASN A 72 -2.58 -16.49 -10.70
C ASN A 72 -1.84 -16.28 -9.39
N ILE A 73 -2.21 -15.24 -8.62
CA ILE A 73 -1.53 -14.86 -7.37
C ILE A 73 -1.56 -15.98 -6.31
N ASN A 74 -2.57 -16.84 -6.32
CA ASN A 74 -2.64 -17.97 -5.39
C ASN A 74 -1.62 -19.07 -5.75
N SER A 75 -1.27 -19.21 -7.04
CA SER A 75 -0.23 -20.13 -7.50
C SER A 75 1.16 -19.60 -7.17
N LEU A 76 1.38 -18.31 -7.32
CA LEU A 76 2.64 -17.63 -6.98
C LEU A 76 2.88 -17.60 -5.44
N ALA A 77 1.81 -17.51 -4.65
CA ALA A 77 1.85 -17.53 -3.20
C ALA A 77 2.94 -16.61 -2.60
N GLU A 78 4.00 -17.17 -2.00
CA GLU A 78 5.07 -16.44 -1.34
C GLU A 78 5.82 -15.49 -2.30
N GLU A 79 5.99 -15.87 -3.57
CA GLU A 79 6.66 -15.03 -4.57
C GLU A 79 5.86 -13.76 -4.84
N TYR A 80 4.54 -13.85 -4.89
CA TYR A 80 3.69 -12.69 -5.04
C TYR A 80 3.73 -11.79 -3.80
N TYR A 81 3.71 -12.35 -2.59
CA TYR A 81 3.75 -11.54 -1.36
C TYR A 81 5.02 -10.68 -1.25
N LYS A 82 6.15 -11.14 -1.81
CA LYS A 82 7.39 -10.37 -1.90
C LYS A 82 7.29 -9.17 -2.85
N GLN A 83 6.35 -9.21 -3.81
CA GLN A 83 6.13 -8.12 -4.76
C GLN A 83 5.22 -7.01 -4.19
N VAL A 84 4.51 -7.26 -3.09
CA VAL A 84 3.47 -6.37 -2.59
C VAL A 84 3.88 -5.72 -1.27
N LEU A 85 3.80 -4.39 -1.21
CA LEU A 85 3.83 -3.66 0.05
C LEU A 85 2.42 -3.19 0.37
N TYR A 86 1.81 -3.78 1.40
CA TYR A 86 0.49 -3.39 1.89
C TYR A 86 0.59 -2.52 3.13
N ILE A 87 -0.10 -1.36 3.10
CA ILE A 87 -0.33 -0.51 4.26
C ILE A 87 -1.84 -0.35 4.43
N GLY A 88 -2.38 -1.06 5.42
CA GLY A 88 -3.80 -1.05 5.72
C GLY A 88 -4.26 0.22 6.43
N HIS A 89 -5.57 0.30 6.71
CA HIS A 89 -6.16 1.40 7.47
C HIS A 89 -5.54 1.51 8.88
N LEU A 90 -5.35 0.40 9.57
CA LEU A 90 -4.58 0.37 10.82
C LEU A 90 -3.08 0.30 10.52
N PRO A 91 -2.24 1.06 11.24
CA PRO A 91 -0.80 1.13 10.98
C PRO A 91 -0.04 -0.21 11.08
N GLY A 92 -0.58 -1.19 11.79
CA GLY A 92 0.05 -2.51 11.94
C GLY A 92 1.38 -2.47 12.70
N ILE A 93 1.55 -1.52 13.61
CA ILE A 93 2.74 -1.37 14.45
C ILE A 93 2.54 -1.98 15.84
N LYS A 94 3.64 -2.44 16.43
CA LYS A 94 3.69 -2.98 17.79
C LYS A 94 3.89 -1.83 18.77
N GLU A 95 2.95 -1.63 19.66
CA GLU A 95 2.89 -0.43 20.53
C GLU A 95 4.02 -0.37 21.56
N ASP A 96 4.56 -1.50 21.98
CA ASP A 96 5.66 -1.56 22.95
C ASP A 96 7.06 -1.35 22.33
N LEU A 97 7.14 -1.42 21.00
CA LEU A 97 8.39 -1.18 20.27
C LEU A 97 8.52 0.30 19.89
N THR A 98 9.76 0.75 19.76
CA THR A 98 10.10 2.06 19.19
C THR A 98 9.79 2.09 17.69
N ALA A 99 9.84 3.27 17.06
CA ALA A 99 9.68 3.41 15.62
C ALA A 99 10.72 2.61 14.83
N LEU A 100 11.99 2.65 15.26
CA LEU A 100 13.09 1.91 14.62
C LEU A 100 12.92 0.40 14.75
N GLU A 101 12.56 -0.10 15.94
CA GLU A 101 12.31 -1.53 16.15
C GLU A 101 11.11 -2.03 15.34
N ASN A 102 10.05 -1.23 15.19
CA ASN A 102 8.93 -1.54 14.32
C ASN A 102 9.35 -1.66 12.85
N LEU A 103 10.20 -0.74 12.37
CA LEU A 103 10.74 -0.82 11.02
C LEU A 103 11.64 -2.04 10.85
N GLN A 104 12.55 -2.29 11.79
CA GLN A 104 13.41 -3.48 11.78
C GLN A 104 12.60 -4.77 11.73
N PHE A 105 11.55 -4.86 12.55
CA PHE A 105 10.63 -6.01 12.54
C PHE A 105 9.93 -6.17 11.18
N SER A 106 9.43 -5.06 10.62
CA SER A 106 8.75 -5.07 9.30
C SER A 106 9.70 -5.47 8.17
N MET A 107 10.94 -4.98 8.18
CA MET A 107 11.97 -5.35 7.19
C MET A 107 12.32 -6.84 7.30
N ALA A 108 12.49 -7.36 8.51
CA ALA A 108 12.76 -8.78 8.73
C ALA A 108 11.63 -9.68 8.18
N LEU A 109 10.37 -9.28 8.39
CA LEU A 109 9.21 -10.03 7.85
C LEU A 109 9.13 -10.01 6.32
N SER A 110 9.57 -8.92 5.69
CA SER A 110 9.58 -8.81 4.21
C SER A 110 10.84 -9.38 3.56
N GLY A 111 11.80 -9.86 4.35
CA GLY A 111 13.10 -10.30 3.84
C GLY A 111 13.99 -9.15 3.34
N THR A 112 13.65 -7.89 3.65
CA THR A 112 14.41 -6.71 3.25
C THR A 112 15.53 -6.45 4.26
N PRO A 113 16.77 -6.20 3.85
CA PRO A 113 17.85 -5.82 4.76
C PRO A 113 17.52 -4.53 5.52
N PHE A 114 17.75 -4.52 6.83
CA PHE A 114 17.53 -3.34 7.65
C PHE A 114 18.82 -2.53 7.80
N HIS A 115 18.76 -1.26 7.41
CA HIS A 115 19.87 -0.30 7.54
C HIS A 115 19.50 0.80 8.51
N LEU A 116 20.06 0.75 9.73
CA LEU A 116 19.71 1.64 10.83
C LEU A 116 19.84 3.14 10.47
N LEU A 117 20.92 3.53 9.79
CA LEU A 117 21.14 4.92 9.41
C LEU A 117 20.06 5.40 8.43
N GLN A 118 19.76 4.60 7.41
CA GLN A 118 18.72 4.93 6.43
C GLN A 118 17.34 5.04 7.09
N ALA A 119 16.98 4.08 7.95
CA ALA A 119 15.70 4.09 8.67
C ALA A 119 15.58 5.32 9.57
N THR A 120 16.69 5.70 10.26
CA THR A 120 16.73 6.90 11.09
C THR A 120 16.50 8.17 10.28
N GLU A 121 17.16 8.31 9.12
CA GLU A 121 16.99 9.50 8.25
C GLU A 121 15.57 9.58 7.68
N VAL A 122 14.99 8.45 7.28
CA VAL A 122 13.59 8.40 6.81
C VAL A 122 12.62 8.83 7.91
N LEU A 123 12.79 8.34 9.15
CA LEU A 123 11.95 8.76 10.27
C LEU A 123 12.10 10.24 10.61
N LYS A 124 13.32 10.79 10.55
CA LYS A 124 13.57 12.23 10.73
C LYS A 124 12.87 13.06 9.64
N MET A 125 13.02 12.66 8.39
CA MET A 125 12.35 13.30 7.23
C MET A 125 10.83 13.32 7.41
N LEU A 126 10.25 12.25 7.96
CA LEU A 126 8.83 12.16 8.29
C LEU A 126 8.44 12.89 9.58
N GLY A 127 9.33 13.69 10.19
CA GLY A 127 9.05 14.51 11.36
C GLY A 127 9.02 13.74 12.68
N LEU A 128 9.65 12.56 12.76
CA LEU A 128 9.67 11.70 13.94
C LEU A 128 10.97 11.79 14.75
N ALA A 129 11.82 12.80 14.51
CA ALA A 129 13.13 12.94 15.16
C ALA A 129 13.08 12.88 16.70
N ARG A 130 12.04 13.48 17.31
CA ARG A 130 11.88 13.53 18.78
C ARG A 130 11.32 12.24 19.39
N GLY A 131 10.76 11.33 18.58
CA GLY A 131 10.08 10.11 19.02
C GLY A 131 10.85 8.81 18.76
N LEU A 132 12.07 8.88 18.24
CA LEU A 132 12.82 7.71 17.79
C LEU A 132 13.02 6.63 18.87
N ASN A 133 13.27 7.05 20.11
CA ASN A 133 13.54 6.17 21.24
C ASN A 133 12.33 5.92 22.14
N LEU A 134 11.15 6.45 21.76
CA LEU A 134 9.93 6.25 22.53
C LEU A 134 9.16 5.04 22.02
N PRO A 135 8.55 4.22 22.93
CA PRO A 135 7.58 3.22 22.52
C PRO A 135 6.45 3.85 21.72
N THR A 136 6.03 3.20 20.64
CA THR A 136 5.06 3.81 19.69
C THR A 136 3.67 4.03 20.31
N ARG A 137 3.34 3.40 21.46
CA ARG A 137 2.13 3.74 22.22
C ARG A 137 2.10 5.21 22.67
N MET A 138 3.26 5.86 22.84
CA MET A 138 3.37 7.26 23.24
C MET A 138 3.25 8.24 22.06
N LEU A 139 3.19 7.73 20.84
CA LEU A 139 3.07 8.53 19.62
C LEU A 139 1.59 8.82 19.33
N SER A 140 1.32 9.99 18.71
CA SER A 140 0.00 10.31 18.18
C SER A 140 -0.38 9.39 17.03
N GLN A 141 -1.65 9.32 16.66
CA GLN A 141 -2.12 8.50 15.53
C GLN A 141 -1.43 8.88 14.21
N GLY A 142 -1.25 10.19 13.95
CA GLY A 142 -0.50 10.65 12.79
C GLY A 142 0.98 10.27 12.81
N GLN A 143 1.61 10.28 13.98
CA GLN A 143 2.98 9.80 14.14
C GLN A 143 3.08 8.28 13.92
N LYS A 144 2.14 7.50 14.48
CA LYS A 144 2.04 6.06 14.23
C LYS A 144 1.85 5.78 12.73
N ARG A 145 0.99 6.56 12.06
CA ARG A 145 0.79 6.45 10.61
C ARG A 145 2.08 6.70 9.83
N ARG A 146 2.86 7.73 10.21
CA ARG A 146 4.15 8.03 9.57
C ARG A 146 5.20 6.94 9.79
N VAL A 147 5.20 6.26 10.94
CA VAL A 147 6.06 5.06 11.15
C VAL A 147 5.70 3.95 10.16
N ALA A 148 4.41 3.64 9.97
CA ALA A 148 3.99 2.64 9.00
C ALA A 148 4.34 3.02 7.56
N LEU A 149 4.16 4.29 7.19
CA LEU A 149 4.46 4.83 5.86
C LEU A 149 5.96 4.86 5.55
N ALA A 150 6.83 4.94 6.56
CA ALA A 150 8.29 4.92 6.37
C ALA A 150 8.77 3.70 5.57
N ARG A 151 8.01 2.61 5.57
CA ARG A 151 8.26 1.41 4.77
C ARG A 151 8.31 1.69 3.26
N LEU A 152 7.59 2.69 2.76
CA LEU A 152 7.60 3.10 1.35
C LEU A 152 8.97 3.64 0.88
N TRP A 153 9.84 4.04 1.80
CA TRP A 153 11.21 4.49 1.50
C TRP A 153 12.26 3.40 1.72
N LEU A 154 11.89 2.30 2.37
CA LEU A 154 12.83 1.29 2.83
C LEU A 154 12.65 -0.07 2.14
N GLN A 155 11.44 -0.38 1.66
CA GLN A 155 11.13 -1.63 0.98
C GLN A 155 11.10 -1.44 -0.53
N ASP A 156 11.68 -2.40 -1.25
CA ASP A 156 11.73 -2.41 -2.72
C ASP A 156 10.67 -3.39 -3.26
N SER A 157 9.40 -2.98 -3.20
CA SER A 157 8.27 -3.76 -3.70
C SER A 157 7.64 -3.05 -4.89
N PRO A 158 7.47 -3.69 -6.05
CA PRO A 158 6.96 -3.05 -7.27
C PRO A 158 5.47 -2.67 -7.22
N LEU A 159 4.70 -3.24 -6.30
CA LEU A 159 3.29 -2.96 -6.10
C LEU A 159 3.04 -2.44 -4.69
N TRP A 160 2.51 -1.22 -4.58
CA TRP A 160 2.02 -0.66 -3.32
C TRP A 160 0.50 -0.70 -3.27
N VAL A 161 -0.04 -1.24 -2.20
CA VAL A 161 -1.48 -1.26 -1.92
C VAL A 161 -1.72 -0.48 -0.63
N LEU A 162 -2.38 0.67 -0.73
CA LEU A 162 -2.46 1.66 0.32
C LEU A 162 -3.92 1.95 0.69
N ASP A 163 -4.33 1.60 1.91
CA ASP A 163 -5.68 1.86 2.40
C ASP A 163 -5.71 3.17 3.19
N GLU A 164 -6.24 4.22 2.58
CA GLU A 164 -6.33 5.58 3.14
C GLU A 164 -4.99 6.15 3.64
N PRO A 165 -3.95 6.18 2.80
CA PRO A 165 -2.60 6.52 3.25
C PRO A 165 -2.46 7.94 3.81
N PHE A 166 -3.30 8.88 3.40
CA PHE A 166 -3.23 10.29 3.81
C PHE A 166 -3.96 10.61 5.12
N THR A 167 -4.73 9.65 5.66
CA THR A 167 -5.49 9.85 6.90
C THR A 167 -4.56 10.19 8.08
N ALA A 168 -4.93 11.19 8.87
CA ALA A 168 -4.22 11.69 10.05
C ALA A 168 -2.82 12.29 9.75
N LEU A 169 -2.50 12.60 8.50
CA LEU A 169 -1.29 13.33 8.12
C LEU A 169 -1.54 14.85 8.16
N ASP A 170 -0.52 15.60 8.53
CA ASP A 170 -0.48 17.04 8.33
C ASP A 170 -0.11 17.37 6.86
N VAL A 171 -0.19 18.65 6.51
CA VAL A 171 0.06 19.12 5.13
C VAL A 171 1.46 18.72 4.65
N ALA A 172 2.48 18.87 5.50
CA ALA A 172 3.86 18.54 5.13
C ALA A 172 4.05 17.05 4.86
N ALA A 173 3.50 16.18 5.72
CA ALA A 173 3.58 14.73 5.54
C ALA A 173 2.73 14.26 4.34
N THR A 174 1.59 14.91 4.08
CA THR A 174 0.77 14.67 2.89
C THR A 174 1.55 14.95 1.62
N GLU A 175 2.23 16.10 1.54
CA GLU A 175 3.02 16.48 0.38
C GLU A 175 4.23 15.54 0.17
N LEU A 176 4.93 15.17 1.23
CA LEU A 176 6.02 14.20 1.16
C LEU A 176 5.55 12.84 0.64
N LEU A 177 4.39 12.36 1.11
CA LEU A 177 3.83 11.09 0.65
C LEU A 177 3.39 11.17 -0.81
N LYS A 178 2.76 12.28 -1.21
CA LYS A 178 2.37 12.54 -2.60
C LYS A 178 3.58 12.46 -3.52
N GLN A 179 4.63 13.23 -3.24
CA GLN A 179 5.87 13.22 -4.02
C GLN A 179 6.52 11.83 -4.09
N LYS A 180 6.46 11.08 -2.99
CA LYS A 180 6.98 9.71 -2.96
C LYS A 180 6.20 8.78 -3.87
N ILE A 181 4.86 8.87 -3.90
CA ILE A 181 3.99 8.10 -4.78
C ILE A 181 4.27 8.47 -6.24
N GLU A 182 4.33 9.76 -6.57
CA GLU A 182 4.63 10.26 -7.92
C GLU A 182 5.99 9.78 -8.42
N THR A 183 7.04 9.94 -7.60
CA THR A 183 8.39 9.46 -7.93
C THR A 183 8.41 7.95 -8.16
N PHE A 184 7.69 7.18 -7.35
CA PHE A 184 7.62 5.74 -7.47
C PHE A 184 6.88 5.31 -8.74
N ALA A 185 5.74 5.92 -9.05
CA ALA A 185 5.00 5.64 -10.28
C ALA A 185 5.80 6.02 -11.53
N ASN A 186 6.46 7.19 -11.54
CA ASN A 186 7.34 7.62 -12.64
C ASN A 186 8.56 6.71 -12.83
N ALA A 187 8.99 6.02 -11.78
CA ALA A 187 10.03 4.97 -11.86
C ALA A 187 9.48 3.59 -12.28
N GLY A 188 8.21 3.48 -12.69
CA GLY A 188 7.58 2.24 -13.13
C GLY A 188 6.93 1.41 -12.02
N GLY A 189 6.83 1.92 -10.80
CA GLY A 189 6.08 1.29 -9.73
C GLY A 189 4.57 1.35 -9.95
N MET A 190 3.82 0.42 -9.36
CA MET A 190 2.35 0.41 -9.38
C MET A 190 1.80 0.76 -8.00
N VAL A 191 0.79 1.61 -7.97
CA VAL A 191 0.10 2.00 -6.72
C VAL A 191 -1.39 1.78 -6.86
N ILE A 192 -1.98 1.06 -5.93
CA ILE A 192 -3.44 0.94 -5.78
C ILE A 192 -3.80 1.55 -4.44
N MET A 193 -4.65 2.56 -4.43
CA MET A 193 -4.96 3.25 -3.18
C MET A 193 -6.42 3.66 -3.06
N THR A 194 -6.87 3.77 -1.81
CA THR A 194 -8.11 4.46 -1.44
C THR A 194 -7.78 5.79 -0.79
N THR A 195 -8.61 6.79 -0.96
CA THR A 195 -8.56 8.01 -0.14
C THR A 195 -9.91 8.72 -0.17
N HIS A 196 -10.24 9.43 0.90
CA HIS A 196 -11.37 10.36 0.96
C HIS A 196 -10.94 11.81 0.75
N GLN A 197 -9.64 12.05 0.65
CA GLN A 197 -9.09 13.39 0.40
C GLN A 197 -8.91 13.61 -1.10
N GLU A 198 -9.15 14.83 -1.57
CA GLU A 198 -8.84 15.23 -2.93
C GLU A 198 -7.32 15.46 -3.06
N VAL A 199 -6.59 14.39 -3.32
CA VAL A 199 -5.15 14.45 -3.60
C VAL A 199 -4.93 14.18 -5.07
N ILE A 200 -4.42 15.18 -5.78
CA ILE A 200 -4.05 15.05 -7.19
C ILE A 200 -2.65 14.44 -7.26
N ILE A 201 -2.52 13.27 -7.86
CA ILE A 201 -1.26 12.56 -8.10
C ILE A 201 -0.91 12.68 -9.57
N ASP A 202 0.28 13.17 -9.86
CA ASP A 202 0.83 13.19 -11.23
C ASP A 202 1.53 11.85 -11.51
N ALA A 203 0.91 11.03 -12.36
CA ALA A 203 1.40 9.70 -12.69
C ALA A 203 1.28 9.43 -14.18
N PRO A 204 2.17 8.59 -14.77
CA PRO A 204 2.13 8.24 -16.19
C PRO A 204 0.78 7.65 -16.61
N ASN A 205 0.20 6.80 -15.77
CA ASN A 205 -1.10 6.19 -15.98
C ASN A 205 -1.96 6.35 -14.72
N PHE A 206 -3.00 7.16 -14.79
CA PHE A 206 -3.94 7.37 -13.69
C PHE A 206 -5.29 6.73 -14.02
N ILE A 207 -5.73 5.80 -13.18
CA ILE A 207 -6.98 5.05 -13.35
C ILE A 207 -7.87 5.33 -12.13
N GLN A 208 -9.12 5.70 -12.39
CA GLN A 208 -10.16 5.76 -11.37
C GLN A 208 -11.08 4.56 -11.52
N LEU A 209 -11.17 3.76 -10.47
CA LEU A 209 -12.06 2.60 -10.38
C LEU A 209 -13.10 2.87 -9.29
N ARG A 210 -14.37 2.89 -9.68
CA ARG A 210 -15.46 3.14 -8.75
C ARG A 210 -16.15 1.84 -8.37
N LEU A 211 -16.25 1.61 -7.06
CA LEU A 211 -17.13 0.55 -6.53
C LEU A 211 -18.49 1.17 -6.26
N ASP A 212 -19.43 0.86 -7.12
CA ASP A 212 -20.85 1.19 -6.93
C ASP A 212 -21.51 0.04 -6.15
N SER A 213 -22.31 0.41 -5.17
CA SER A 213 -23.10 -0.54 -4.36
C SER A 213 -24.46 -0.83 -5.00
#